data_aacc2f8f6140681e68903e26ba8f171f
#
_entry.id   aacc2f8f6140681e68903e26ba8f171f
#
_cell.length_a   1.000
_cell.length_b   1.000
_cell.length_c   1.000
_cell.angle_alpha   90.00
_cell.angle_beta   90.00
_cell.angle_gamma   90.00
#
_symmetry.space_group_name_H-M   'P 1'
#
loop_
_entity.id
_entity.type
_entity.pdbx_description
1 polymer ?
#
loop_
_entity_poly.entity_id
_entity_poly.type
_entity_poly.pdbx_seq_one_letter_code
_entity_poly.pdbx_strand_id
1 'polypeptide(L)'
;MTADSRPSLPPIPPRSATALPASATPPAKPGAVPIVLPCGTQLWLLPQRAVWWPAQQMALVADVHFGKAASFRHAGQPVPHGTTADNLARLDEVLAITGATQLVFLGDFLHARPGAAPALWRQLLPWRQRHAQVAMTLVRGNHDLHAGDPPPSLELALVDEPWQPSAEAPVLACHHPRPVAGHTVLAGHWHPAVRLRGPARDTVRAPCFGWGDGQLVL
;
A
#
# COMPACT_ATOMS: atom_id res chain seq x y z
N MET A 1 -34.88 1.44 20.76
CA MET A 1 -34.76 0.94 19.39
C MET A 1 -34.12 2.05 18.58
N THR A 2 -32.79 2.05 18.45
CA THR A 2 -32.02 3.03 17.70
C THR A 2 -31.60 2.37 16.39
N ALA A 3 -32.04 2.92 15.26
CA ALA A 3 -31.76 2.45 13.92
C ALA A 3 -30.27 2.66 13.60
N ASP A 4 -29.59 1.57 13.26
CA ASP A 4 -28.21 1.52 12.78
C ASP A 4 -28.16 2.09 11.36
N SER A 5 -27.79 3.37 11.25
CA SER A 5 -27.62 4.06 9.95
C SER A 5 -26.23 3.76 9.42
N ARG A 6 -26.07 2.65 8.70
CA ARG A 6 -24.84 2.41 7.92
C ARG A 6 -24.81 3.35 6.72
N PRO A 7 -23.70 4.08 6.48
CA PRO A 7 -23.57 4.87 5.26
C PRO A 7 -23.48 3.93 4.05
N SER A 8 -24.38 4.13 3.09
CA SER A 8 -24.33 3.47 1.78
C SER A 8 -23.12 4.01 0.99
N LEU A 9 -22.31 3.09 0.44
CA LEU A 9 -21.22 3.43 -0.47
C LEU A 9 -21.78 4.17 -1.70
N PRO A 10 -21.15 5.25 -2.17
CA PRO A 10 -21.55 5.90 -3.39
C PRO A 10 -21.35 4.96 -4.60
N PRO A 11 -22.26 4.96 -5.60
CA PRO A 11 -22.11 4.13 -6.78
C PRO A 11 -20.90 4.60 -7.61
N ILE A 12 -20.05 3.63 -7.97
CA ILE A 12 -18.91 3.84 -8.87
C ILE A 12 -19.50 4.07 -10.29
N PRO A 13 -19.11 5.13 -11.01
CA PRO A 13 -19.58 5.32 -12.38
C PRO A 13 -19.08 4.16 -13.28
N PRO A 14 -19.94 3.66 -14.20
CA PRO A 14 -19.54 2.58 -15.11
C PRO A 14 -18.42 3.07 -16.03
N ARG A 15 -17.23 2.46 -15.93
CA ARG A 15 -16.20 2.61 -16.95
C ARG A 15 -16.60 1.79 -18.17
N SER A 16 -16.51 2.37 -19.36
CA SER A 16 -16.67 1.66 -20.63
C SER A 16 -15.82 0.41 -20.65
N ALA A 17 -16.43 -0.71 -21.01
CA ALA A 17 -15.77 -2.00 -21.18
C ALA A 17 -14.75 -1.89 -22.33
N THR A 18 -13.54 -1.46 -22.01
CA THR A 18 -12.39 -1.66 -22.87
C THR A 18 -11.91 -3.08 -22.59
N ALA A 19 -11.81 -3.90 -23.62
CA ALA A 19 -11.36 -5.29 -23.52
C ALA A 19 -10.10 -5.38 -22.66
N LEU A 20 -10.13 -6.28 -21.67
CA LEU A 20 -9.00 -6.57 -20.79
C LEU A 20 -7.77 -6.88 -21.65
N PRO A 21 -6.61 -6.24 -21.41
CA PRO A 21 -5.38 -6.64 -22.06
C PRO A 21 -5.10 -8.09 -21.66
N ALA A 22 -4.85 -8.93 -22.67
CA ALA A 22 -4.44 -10.31 -22.47
C ALA A 22 -3.34 -10.35 -21.39
N SER A 23 -3.56 -11.24 -20.40
CA SER A 23 -2.65 -11.64 -19.32
C SER A 23 -1.24 -11.03 -19.44
N ALA A 24 -1.01 -9.88 -18.80
CA ALA A 24 0.34 -9.36 -18.67
C ALA A 24 1.11 -10.36 -17.79
N THR A 25 1.96 -11.17 -18.42
CA THR A 25 2.88 -12.03 -17.69
C THR A 25 3.69 -11.13 -16.77
N PRO A 26 3.64 -11.31 -15.45
CA PRO A 26 4.41 -10.45 -14.57
C PRO A 26 5.89 -10.57 -14.92
N PRO A 27 6.66 -9.50 -14.78
CA PRO A 27 8.10 -9.60 -14.99
C PRO A 27 8.64 -10.68 -14.06
N ALA A 28 9.30 -11.67 -14.65
CA ALA A 28 9.96 -12.74 -13.92
C ALA A 28 11.13 -12.14 -13.14
N LYS A 29 10.85 -11.59 -11.94
CA LYS A 29 11.89 -11.16 -11.02
C LYS A 29 12.17 -12.25 -10.00
N PRO A 30 13.43 -12.52 -9.69
CA PRO A 30 13.80 -13.43 -8.62
C PRO A 30 13.11 -13.03 -7.32
N GLY A 31 12.43 -13.97 -6.66
CA GLY A 31 11.80 -13.78 -5.37
C GLY A 31 10.34 -13.28 -5.39
N ALA A 32 9.76 -12.98 -6.55
CA ALA A 32 8.32 -12.74 -6.64
C ALA A 32 7.54 -14.05 -6.49
N VAL A 33 6.49 -14.06 -5.66
CA VAL A 33 5.69 -15.25 -5.36
C VAL A 33 4.26 -15.04 -5.88
N PRO A 34 3.78 -15.87 -6.84
CA PRO A 34 2.41 -15.80 -7.29
C PRO A 34 1.46 -16.36 -6.23
N ILE A 35 0.31 -15.73 -6.07
CA ILE A 35 -0.80 -16.24 -5.28
C ILE A 35 -2.11 -16.10 -6.06
N VAL A 36 -3.05 -16.99 -5.78
CA VAL A 36 -4.40 -16.91 -6.31
C VAL A 36 -5.37 -16.76 -5.15
N LEU A 37 -6.12 -15.68 -5.16
CA LEU A 37 -7.16 -15.43 -4.16
C LEU A 37 -8.35 -16.39 -4.32
N PRO A 38 -9.19 -16.60 -3.29
CA PRO A 38 -10.37 -17.47 -3.40
C PRO A 38 -11.33 -17.12 -4.53
N CYS A 39 -11.36 -15.84 -4.93
CA CYS A 39 -12.15 -15.37 -6.08
C CYS A 39 -11.50 -15.59 -7.45
N GLY A 40 -10.34 -16.25 -7.51
CA GLY A 40 -9.59 -16.50 -8.75
C GLY A 40 -8.66 -15.36 -9.18
N THR A 41 -8.66 -14.23 -8.48
CA THR A 41 -7.74 -13.11 -8.78
C THR A 41 -6.30 -13.52 -8.56
N GLN A 42 -5.45 -13.34 -9.57
CA GLN A 42 -4.02 -13.58 -9.47
C GLN A 42 -3.29 -12.32 -9.00
N LEU A 43 -2.44 -12.49 -7.99
CA LEU A 43 -1.55 -11.45 -7.45
C LEU A 43 -0.12 -11.97 -7.38
N TRP A 44 0.83 -11.06 -7.24
CA TRP A 44 2.23 -11.37 -6.98
C TRP A 44 2.71 -10.65 -5.74
N LEU A 45 3.28 -11.40 -4.82
CA LEU A 45 3.97 -10.87 -3.64
C LEU A 45 5.40 -10.54 -4.02
N LEU A 46 5.81 -9.29 -3.88
CA LEU A 46 7.13 -8.81 -4.28
C LEU A 46 8.05 -8.67 -3.06
N PRO A 47 9.36 -9.01 -3.19
CA PRO A 47 10.34 -8.81 -2.12
C PRO A 47 10.42 -7.36 -1.63
N GLN A 48 10.02 -6.40 -2.48
CA GLN A 48 9.94 -4.98 -2.16
C GLN A 48 8.78 -4.63 -1.20
N ARG A 49 8.15 -5.63 -0.58
CA ARG A 49 6.99 -5.45 0.31
C ARG A 49 5.83 -4.76 -0.42
N ALA A 50 5.54 -5.23 -1.62
CA ALA A 50 4.45 -4.76 -2.43
C ALA A 50 3.67 -5.93 -3.01
N VAL A 51 2.40 -5.72 -3.30
CA VAL A 51 1.57 -6.63 -4.05
C VAL A 51 1.39 -6.07 -5.45
N TRP A 52 1.61 -6.91 -6.46
CA TRP A 52 1.33 -6.58 -7.85
C TRP A 52 0.04 -7.28 -8.31
N TRP A 53 -0.89 -6.51 -8.85
CA TRP A 53 -2.13 -6.98 -9.44
C TRP A 53 -2.13 -6.73 -10.95
N PRO A 54 -1.65 -7.70 -11.77
CA PRO A 54 -1.43 -7.50 -13.21
C PRO A 54 -2.68 -7.10 -13.97
N ALA A 55 -3.82 -7.73 -13.70
CA ALA A 55 -5.08 -7.47 -14.41
C ALA A 55 -5.56 -6.02 -14.27
N GLN A 56 -5.17 -5.35 -13.18
CA GLN A 56 -5.50 -3.94 -12.92
C GLN A 56 -4.31 -2.99 -13.17
N GLN A 57 -3.14 -3.51 -13.60
CA GLN A 57 -1.88 -2.75 -13.68
C GLN A 57 -1.62 -1.93 -12.40
N MET A 58 -1.89 -2.54 -11.24
CA MET A 58 -1.92 -1.90 -9.94
C MET A 58 -0.89 -2.51 -9.01
N ALA A 59 -0.02 -1.66 -8.45
CA ALA A 59 0.84 -2.02 -7.32
C ALA A 59 0.22 -1.51 -6.02
N LEU A 60 0.29 -2.34 -4.96
CA LEU A 60 -0.21 -1.96 -3.63
C LEU A 60 0.94 -2.06 -2.63
N VAL A 61 1.05 -1.07 -1.76
CA VAL A 61 2.03 -1.00 -0.67
C VAL A 61 1.35 -0.52 0.60
N ALA A 62 1.90 -0.84 1.76
CA ALA A 62 1.34 -0.42 3.05
C ALA A 62 2.40 0.27 3.91
N ASP A 63 1.95 1.09 4.85
CA ASP A 63 2.70 1.57 6.01
C ASP A 63 4.07 2.20 5.63
N VAL A 64 4.08 3.05 4.61
CA VAL A 64 5.31 3.73 4.18
C VAL A 64 5.81 4.74 5.20
N HIS A 65 4.93 5.29 6.04
CA HIS A 65 5.22 6.17 7.16
C HIS A 65 6.23 7.28 6.84
N PHE A 66 6.04 8.00 5.78
CA PHE A 66 6.92 9.11 5.42
C PHE A 66 7.04 10.11 6.57
N GLY A 67 8.28 10.52 6.87
CA GLY A 67 8.57 11.43 7.98
C GLY A 67 8.81 10.76 9.33
N LYS A 68 8.61 9.44 9.49
CA LYS A 68 8.77 8.72 10.76
C LYS A 68 10.15 8.95 11.40
N ALA A 69 11.21 8.80 10.63
CA ALA A 69 12.57 9.01 11.13
C ALA A 69 12.84 10.46 11.56
N ALA A 70 12.23 11.43 10.89
CA ALA A 70 12.33 12.82 11.29
C ALA A 70 11.63 13.08 12.63
N SER A 71 10.45 12.49 12.84
CA SER A 71 9.71 12.59 14.10
C SER A 71 10.49 11.97 15.27
N PHE A 72 11.08 10.79 15.08
CA PHE A 72 11.89 10.15 16.13
C PHE A 72 13.15 10.96 16.46
N ARG A 73 13.86 11.52 15.46
CA ARG A 73 15.00 12.39 15.72
C ARG A 73 14.60 13.65 16.47
N HIS A 74 13.45 14.25 16.13
CA HIS A 74 12.92 15.40 16.87
C HIS A 74 12.61 15.06 18.34
N ALA A 75 12.20 13.82 18.60
CA ALA A 75 12.00 13.29 19.95
C ALA A 75 13.30 12.82 20.64
N GLY A 76 14.48 13.14 20.08
CA GLY A 76 15.79 12.80 20.66
C GLY A 76 16.21 11.33 20.47
N GLN A 77 15.50 10.56 19.67
CA GLN A 77 15.86 9.16 19.41
C GLN A 77 16.82 9.07 18.21
N PRO A 78 17.97 8.35 18.34
CA PRO A 78 18.89 8.19 17.24
C PRO A 78 18.28 7.23 16.19
N VAL A 79 17.92 7.75 15.03
CA VAL A 79 17.42 6.98 13.89
C VAL A 79 18.31 7.26 12.68
N PRO A 80 18.71 6.23 11.91
CA PRO A 80 19.52 6.41 10.71
C PRO A 80 18.92 7.44 9.74
N HIS A 81 19.82 8.14 9.03
CA HIS A 81 19.41 8.96 7.90
C HIS A 81 19.06 8.07 6.68
N GLY A 82 18.33 8.63 5.72
CA GLY A 82 18.07 7.92 4.45
C GLY A 82 16.72 7.22 4.35
N THR A 83 15.99 7.01 5.42
CA THR A 83 14.76 6.21 5.44
C THR A 83 13.67 6.68 4.45
N THR A 84 13.55 7.98 4.18
CA THR A 84 12.64 8.49 3.13
C THR A 84 13.16 8.15 1.73
N ALA A 85 14.46 8.39 1.49
CA ALA A 85 15.08 8.06 0.21
C ALA A 85 15.03 6.56 -0.07
N ASP A 86 15.27 5.70 0.93
CA ASP A 86 15.17 4.24 0.80
C ASP A 86 13.75 3.78 0.46
N ASN A 87 12.74 4.40 1.08
CA ASN A 87 11.34 4.12 0.76
C ASN A 87 11.01 4.55 -0.68
N LEU A 88 11.45 5.73 -1.11
CA LEU A 88 11.23 6.20 -2.47
C LEU A 88 11.96 5.31 -3.50
N ALA A 89 13.21 4.92 -3.24
CA ALA A 89 13.94 3.99 -4.10
C ALA A 89 13.23 2.63 -4.22
N ARG A 90 12.67 2.12 -3.12
CA ARG A 90 11.86 0.91 -3.15
C ARG A 90 10.59 1.05 -3.98
N LEU A 91 9.91 2.19 -3.92
CA LEU A 91 8.75 2.49 -4.76
C LEU A 91 9.15 2.64 -6.24
N ASP A 92 10.28 3.30 -6.52
CA ASP A 92 10.84 3.38 -7.88
C ASP A 92 11.10 1.98 -8.44
N GLU A 93 11.68 1.08 -7.63
CA GLU A 93 11.89 -0.30 -8.03
C GLU A 93 10.57 -1.04 -8.29
N VAL A 94 9.57 -0.91 -7.42
CA VAL A 94 8.24 -1.52 -7.63
C VAL A 94 7.64 -1.06 -8.95
N LEU A 95 7.63 0.24 -9.23
CA LEU A 95 7.09 0.78 -10.47
C LEU A 95 7.87 0.30 -11.70
N ALA A 96 9.20 0.26 -11.61
CA ALA A 96 10.06 -0.20 -12.72
C ALA A 96 9.85 -1.67 -13.06
N ILE A 97 9.70 -2.55 -12.06
CA ILE A 97 9.56 -4.00 -12.30
C ILE A 97 8.15 -4.43 -12.69
N THR A 98 7.14 -3.66 -12.29
CA THR A 98 5.75 -3.99 -12.57
C THR A 98 5.19 -3.26 -13.79
N GLY A 99 5.75 -2.12 -14.14
CA GLY A 99 5.14 -1.22 -15.12
C GLY A 99 3.78 -0.71 -14.66
N ALA A 100 3.53 -0.66 -13.35
CA ALA A 100 2.24 -0.27 -12.80
C ALA A 100 1.83 1.13 -13.26
N THR A 101 0.59 1.26 -13.71
CA THR A 101 -0.04 2.54 -14.01
C THR A 101 -0.83 3.09 -12.82
N GLN A 102 -1.02 2.26 -11.79
CA GLN A 102 -1.69 2.60 -10.55
C GLN A 102 -0.85 2.18 -9.34
N LEU A 103 -0.73 3.06 -8.35
CA LEU A 103 -0.07 2.78 -7.07
C LEU A 103 -1.03 3.09 -5.93
N VAL A 104 -1.31 2.08 -5.10
CA VAL A 104 -2.24 2.21 -3.96
C VAL A 104 -1.47 2.09 -2.66
N PHE A 105 -1.65 3.05 -1.79
CA PHE A 105 -1.14 3.04 -0.43
C PHE A 105 -2.26 2.57 0.51
N LEU A 106 -2.02 1.46 1.21
CA LEU A 106 -2.95 0.87 2.18
C LEU A 106 -2.75 1.48 3.57
N GLY A 107 -2.92 2.79 3.64
CA GLY A 107 -2.82 3.60 4.86
C GLY A 107 -1.41 3.88 5.36
N ASP A 108 -1.39 4.73 6.39
CA ASP A 108 -0.19 5.15 7.09
C ASP A 108 0.89 5.71 6.16
N PHE A 109 0.44 6.57 5.24
CA PHE A 109 1.31 7.27 4.30
C PHE A 109 2.21 8.28 5.01
N LEU A 110 1.62 9.11 5.88
CA LEU A 110 2.34 10.09 6.71
C LEU A 110 2.44 9.60 8.15
N HIS A 111 3.58 9.87 8.79
CA HIS A 111 3.77 9.61 10.22
C HIS A 111 3.45 10.80 11.10
N ALA A 112 3.58 12.02 10.59
CA ALA A 112 3.36 13.27 11.31
C ALA A 112 2.77 14.34 10.38
N ARG A 113 2.21 15.39 10.98
CA ARG A 113 1.57 16.49 10.24
C ARG A 113 2.49 17.08 9.18
N PRO A 114 1.96 17.40 7.98
CA PRO A 114 2.74 17.90 6.85
C PRO A 114 3.63 19.09 7.18
N GLY A 115 3.16 20.03 8.00
CA GLY A 115 3.91 21.22 8.38
C GLY A 115 5.16 20.96 9.24
N ALA A 116 5.27 19.77 9.85
CA ALA A 116 6.38 19.45 10.75
C ALA A 116 7.65 18.94 10.00
N ALA A 117 7.61 18.74 8.69
CA ALA A 117 8.71 18.13 7.95
C ALA A 117 8.95 18.73 6.55
N PRO A 118 9.39 20.00 6.42
CA PRO A 118 9.67 20.60 5.10
C PRO A 118 10.69 19.81 4.26
N ALA A 119 11.62 19.12 4.91
CA ALA A 119 12.61 18.27 4.25
C ALA A 119 11.99 17.05 3.57
N LEU A 120 10.85 16.58 4.04
CA LEU A 120 10.10 15.49 3.42
C LEU A 120 9.58 15.90 2.05
N TRP A 121 8.98 17.09 1.97
CA TRP A 121 8.38 17.57 0.72
C TRP A 121 9.41 17.83 -0.37
N ARG A 122 10.61 18.26 0.00
CA ARG A 122 11.73 18.41 -0.94
C ARG A 122 12.13 17.08 -1.63
N GLN A 123 11.78 15.95 -1.04
CA GLN A 123 12.01 14.61 -1.61
C GLN A 123 10.77 14.06 -2.32
N LEU A 124 9.60 14.17 -1.69
CA LEU A 124 8.35 13.59 -2.21
C LEU A 124 7.84 14.31 -3.47
N LEU A 125 7.86 15.64 -3.52
CA LEU A 125 7.32 16.37 -4.66
C LEU A 125 8.08 16.08 -5.97
N PRO A 126 9.43 16.14 -6.01
CA PRO A 126 10.16 15.75 -7.21
C PRO A 126 9.96 14.27 -7.58
N TRP A 127 9.83 13.38 -6.60
CA TRP A 127 9.52 11.98 -6.85
C TRP A 127 8.14 11.83 -7.50
N ARG A 128 7.12 12.48 -6.96
CA ARG A 128 5.76 12.47 -7.54
C ARG A 128 5.76 13.01 -8.98
N GLN A 129 6.50 14.07 -9.25
CA GLN A 129 6.61 14.64 -10.60
C GLN A 129 7.24 13.67 -11.61
N ARG A 130 8.27 12.90 -11.19
CA ARG A 130 8.87 11.85 -12.06
C ARG A 130 7.87 10.74 -12.41
N HIS A 131 6.88 10.52 -11.56
CA HIS A 131 5.83 9.51 -11.74
C HIS A 131 4.44 10.13 -11.99
N ALA A 132 4.38 11.29 -12.66
CA ALA A 132 3.13 12.01 -12.91
C ALA A 132 2.10 11.17 -13.69
N GLN A 133 2.56 10.25 -14.53
CA GLN A 133 1.73 9.33 -15.30
C GLN A 133 1.10 8.19 -14.47
N VAL A 134 1.57 7.95 -13.25
CA VAL A 134 1.03 6.91 -12.36
C VAL A 134 -0.11 7.50 -11.54
N ALA A 135 -1.30 6.93 -11.64
CA ALA A 135 -2.41 7.27 -10.77
C ALA A 135 -2.13 6.75 -9.35
N MET A 136 -2.19 7.62 -8.36
CA MET A 136 -1.90 7.25 -6.97
C MET A 136 -3.11 7.42 -6.09
N THR A 137 -3.41 6.41 -5.26
CA THR A 137 -4.53 6.42 -4.32
C THR A 137 -4.02 6.12 -2.92
N LEU A 138 -4.51 6.86 -1.94
CA LEU A 138 -4.31 6.60 -0.51
C LEU A 138 -5.63 6.14 0.11
N VAL A 139 -5.69 4.91 0.57
CA VAL A 139 -6.69 4.47 1.53
C VAL A 139 -6.23 4.97 2.90
N ARG A 140 -7.00 5.85 3.54
CA ARG A 140 -6.56 6.50 4.79
C ARG A 140 -6.35 5.48 5.91
N GLY A 141 -5.20 5.58 6.58
CA GLY A 141 -4.90 4.86 7.81
C GLY A 141 -5.08 5.74 9.06
N ASN A 142 -4.94 5.14 10.23
CA ASN A 142 -5.10 5.88 11.49
C ASN A 142 -4.04 6.96 11.68
N HIS A 143 -2.82 6.78 11.19
CA HIS A 143 -1.79 7.83 11.22
C HIS A 143 -2.16 8.99 10.30
N ASP A 144 -2.72 8.73 9.12
CA ASP A 144 -3.15 9.77 8.18
C ASP A 144 -4.27 10.63 8.78
N LEU A 145 -5.23 10.02 9.48
CA LEU A 145 -6.29 10.73 10.18
C LEU A 145 -5.75 11.70 11.25
N HIS A 146 -4.64 11.34 11.92
CA HIS A 146 -3.99 12.20 12.92
C HIS A 146 -3.01 13.19 12.29
N ALA A 147 -2.29 12.79 11.27
CA ALA A 147 -1.33 13.63 10.56
C ALA A 147 -2.02 14.70 9.72
N GLY A 148 -3.21 14.41 9.22
CA GLY A 148 -3.92 15.17 8.21
C GLY A 148 -3.58 14.72 6.80
N ASP A 149 -4.43 15.06 5.85
CA ASP A 149 -4.26 14.66 4.45
C ASP A 149 -2.95 15.19 3.85
N PRO A 150 -2.32 14.43 2.95
CA PRO A 150 -1.20 14.91 2.15
C PRO A 150 -1.58 16.16 1.34
N PRO A 151 -0.62 17.07 1.07
CA PRO A 151 -0.93 18.27 0.30
C PRO A 151 -1.43 17.93 -1.12
N PRO A 152 -2.36 18.72 -1.67
CA PRO A 152 -2.93 18.49 -3.01
C PRO A 152 -1.86 18.39 -4.12
N SER A 153 -0.70 18.99 -3.93
CA SER A 153 0.43 18.92 -4.88
C SER A 153 1.03 17.53 -5.06
N LEU A 154 0.68 16.55 -4.20
CA LEU A 154 1.00 15.15 -4.43
C LEU A 154 0.00 14.44 -5.36
N GLU A 155 -1.13 15.06 -5.67
CA GLU A 155 -2.14 14.51 -6.57
C GLU A 155 -2.54 13.05 -6.22
N LEU A 156 -2.74 12.79 -4.93
CA LEU A 156 -3.24 11.51 -4.44
C LEU A 156 -4.78 11.54 -4.41
N ALA A 157 -5.42 10.53 -4.98
CA ALA A 157 -6.82 10.28 -4.70
C ALA A 157 -6.94 9.75 -3.26
N LEU A 158 -7.78 10.39 -2.45
CA LEU A 158 -7.96 10.03 -1.04
C LEU A 158 -9.29 9.28 -0.89
N VAL A 159 -9.24 8.09 -0.31
CA VAL A 159 -10.42 7.25 -0.10
C VAL A 159 -10.43 6.71 1.33
N ASP A 160 -11.62 6.45 1.83
CA ASP A 160 -11.80 5.81 3.14
C ASP A 160 -11.93 4.28 2.97
N GLU A 161 -11.60 3.53 4.02
CA GLU A 161 -11.75 2.08 4.04
C GLU A 161 -13.18 1.64 4.44
N PRO A 162 -13.70 0.54 3.88
CA PRO A 162 -13.08 -0.27 2.83
C PRO A 162 -13.26 0.38 1.45
N TRP A 163 -12.24 0.31 0.63
CA TRP A 163 -12.30 0.75 -0.76
C TRP A 163 -12.18 -0.44 -1.71
N GLN A 164 -13.01 -0.50 -2.76
CA GLN A 164 -12.96 -1.55 -3.77
C GLN A 164 -12.21 -1.04 -5.01
N PRO A 165 -10.97 -1.49 -5.25
CA PRO A 165 -10.14 -1.02 -6.36
C PRO A 165 -10.69 -1.35 -7.74
N SER A 166 -11.44 -2.46 -7.85
CA SER A 166 -12.02 -2.93 -9.10
C SER A 166 -13.40 -3.52 -8.86
N ALA A 167 -14.38 -3.10 -9.64
CA ALA A 167 -15.73 -3.69 -9.60
C ALA A 167 -15.78 -5.15 -10.12
N GLU A 168 -14.74 -5.58 -10.84
CA GLU A 168 -14.68 -6.90 -11.47
C GLU A 168 -14.22 -8.01 -10.52
N ALA A 169 -13.68 -7.64 -9.34
CA ALA A 169 -13.19 -8.60 -8.36
C ALA A 169 -13.68 -8.25 -6.95
N PRO A 170 -14.10 -9.24 -6.15
CA PRO A 170 -14.48 -9.02 -4.75
C PRO A 170 -13.25 -8.87 -3.86
N VAL A 171 -12.45 -7.84 -4.15
CA VAL A 171 -11.23 -7.49 -3.44
C VAL A 171 -11.39 -6.09 -2.87
N LEU A 172 -11.15 -5.95 -1.57
CA LEU A 172 -11.20 -4.69 -0.85
C LEU A 172 -9.80 -4.28 -0.40
N ALA A 173 -9.51 -3.01 -0.51
CA ALA A 173 -8.33 -2.37 0.05
C ALA A 173 -8.71 -1.65 1.35
N CYS A 174 -7.99 -1.97 2.41
CA CYS A 174 -8.18 -1.39 3.74
C CYS A 174 -6.83 -0.99 4.33
N HIS A 175 -6.84 -0.14 5.36
CA HIS A 175 -5.69 -0.03 6.23
C HIS A 175 -5.77 -1.09 7.33
N HIS A 176 -6.89 -1.14 8.04
CA HIS A 176 -7.07 -2.11 9.13
C HIS A 176 -7.50 -3.47 8.60
N PRO A 177 -6.75 -4.53 8.90
CA PRO A 177 -7.15 -5.90 8.57
C PRO A 177 -8.44 -6.28 9.28
N ARG A 178 -9.44 -6.70 8.50
CA ARG A 178 -10.71 -7.21 9.00
C ARG A 178 -11.37 -8.12 7.98
N PRO A 179 -11.93 -9.27 8.35
CA PRO A 179 -12.67 -10.11 7.43
C PRO A 179 -13.92 -9.39 6.93
N VAL A 180 -14.20 -9.50 5.63
CA VAL A 180 -15.45 -9.04 5.03
C VAL A 180 -16.06 -10.19 4.23
N ALA A 181 -17.28 -10.58 4.58
CA ALA A 181 -17.95 -11.71 3.94
C ALA A 181 -18.00 -11.53 2.41
N GLY A 182 -17.65 -12.56 1.67
CA GLY A 182 -17.66 -12.56 0.21
C GLY A 182 -16.51 -11.79 -0.46
N HIS A 183 -15.57 -11.22 0.31
CA HIS A 183 -14.45 -10.45 -0.23
C HIS A 183 -13.11 -10.94 0.32
N THR A 184 -12.05 -10.72 -0.46
CA THR A 184 -10.68 -10.76 0.05
C THR A 184 -10.22 -9.35 0.39
N VAL A 185 -9.67 -9.17 1.57
CA VAL A 185 -9.16 -7.87 2.05
C VAL A 185 -7.64 -7.82 1.88
N LEU A 186 -7.15 -6.78 1.20
CA LEU A 186 -5.73 -6.43 1.16
C LEU A 186 -5.52 -5.29 2.16
N ALA A 187 -4.63 -5.48 3.14
CA ALA A 187 -4.49 -4.51 4.23
C ALA A 187 -3.04 -4.30 4.69
N GLY A 188 -2.83 -3.21 5.45
CA GLY A 188 -1.59 -2.89 6.16
C GLY A 188 -1.72 -3.05 7.67
N HIS A 189 -1.18 -2.07 8.43
CA HIS A 189 -1.32 -1.84 9.86
C HIS A 189 -0.58 -2.81 10.80
N TRP A 190 -0.66 -4.12 10.59
CA TRP A 190 -0.10 -5.11 11.52
C TRP A 190 1.41 -5.30 11.41
N HIS A 191 2.05 -4.85 10.34
CA HIS A 191 3.49 -5.03 10.10
C HIS A 191 3.95 -6.48 10.34
N PRO A 192 3.38 -7.47 9.63
CA PRO A 192 3.67 -8.86 9.89
C PRO A 192 5.16 -9.16 9.71
N ALA A 193 5.72 -9.97 10.61
CA ALA A 193 7.12 -10.31 10.57
C ALA A 193 7.36 -11.74 11.06
N VAL A 194 8.25 -12.43 10.38
CA VAL A 194 8.73 -13.76 10.75
C VAL A 194 10.06 -13.65 11.50
N ARG A 195 10.26 -14.52 12.46
CA ARG A 195 11.54 -14.68 13.16
C ARG A 195 12.24 -15.94 12.64
N LEU A 196 13.33 -15.75 11.93
CA LEU A 196 14.19 -16.82 11.45
C LEU A 196 15.29 -17.07 12.47
N ARG A 197 15.57 -18.36 12.76
CA ARG A 197 16.63 -18.77 13.69
C ARG A 197 17.69 -19.54 12.92
N GLY A 198 18.94 -19.13 13.05
CA GLY A 198 20.09 -19.82 12.51
C GLY A 198 20.66 -20.90 13.46
N PRO A 199 21.55 -21.77 12.96
CA PRO A 199 22.19 -22.86 13.75
C PRO A 199 22.97 -22.33 14.93
N ALA A 200 23.58 -21.15 14.84
CA ALA A 200 24.42 -20.53 15.89
C ALA A 200 23.58 -19.73 16.92
N ARG A 201 22.27 -19.97 17.04
CA ARG A 201 21.33 -19.25 17.89
C ARG A 201 21.08 -17.79 17.48
N ASP A 202 21.62 -17.35 16.37
CA ASP A 202 21.32 -16.08 15.77
C ASP A 202 19.84 -16.03 15.37
N THR A 203 19.28 -14.84 15.46
CA THR A 203 17.87 -14.60 15.14
C THR A 203 17.74 -13.35 14.29
N VAL A 204 17.07 -13.48 13.16
CA VAL A 204 16.72 -12.37 12.28
C VAL A 204 15.21 -12.21 12.27
N ARG A 205 14.72 -10.99 12.47
CA ARG A 205 13.32 -10.62 12.25
C ARG A 205 13.19 -10.00 10.87
N ALA A 206 12.44 -10.64 9.99
CA ALA A 206 12.20 -10.18 8.64
C ALA A 206 10.72 -9.85 8.44
N PRO A 207 10.38 -8.74 7.74
CA PRO A 207 9.01 -8.49 7.34
C PRO A 207 8.52 -9.59 6.38
N CYS A 208 7.24 -9.93 6.48
CA CYS A 208 6.62 -10.94 5.63
C CYS A 208 5.20 -10.51 5.27
N PHE A 209 4.57 -11.20 4.34
CA PHE A 209 3.15 -11.11 4.11
C PHE A 209 2.42 -12.06 5.06
N GLY A 210 1.30 -11.61 5.62
CA GLY A 210 0.38 -12.44 6.39
C GLY A 210 -0.81 -12.86 5.55
N TRP A 211 -1.18 -14.16 5.58
CA TRP A 211 -2.37 -14.64 4.89
C TRP A 211 -3.23 -15.47 5.84
N GLY A 212 -4.51 -15.16 5.94
CA GLY A 212 -5.48 -15.90 6.74
C GLY A 212 -6.84 -15.21 6.77
N ASP A 213 -7.90 -15.96 7.05
CA ASP A 213 -9.28 -15.46 7.24
C ASP A 213 -9.76 -14.52 6.12
N GLY A 214 -9.40 -14.82 4.86
CA GLY A 214 -9.77 -13.98 3.72
C GLY A 214 -9.03 -12.66 3.64
N GLN A 215 -7.89 -12.52 4.32
CA GLN A 215 -7.09 -11.30 4.34
C GLN A 215 -5.65 -11.57 3.90
N LEU A 216 -5.09 -10.64 3.15
CA LEU A 216 -3.67 -10.53 2.85
C LEU A 216 -3.14 -9.24 3.49
N VAL A 217 -2.23 -9.37 4.44
CA VAL A 217 -1.62 -8.24 5.17
C VAL A 217 -0.19 -8.06 4.71
N LEU A 218 0.17 -6.81 4.34
CA LEU A 218 1.46 -6.38 3.81
C LEU A 218 2.40 -5.90 4.93
#